data_8186d5a444ffb484461a481a31c82233
#
_entry.id   8186d5a444ffb484461a481a31c82233
#
_cell.length_a   1.000
_cell.length_b   1.000
_cell.length_c   1.000
_cell.angle_alpha   90.00
_cell.angle_beta   90.00
_cell.angle_gamma   90.00
#
_symmetry.space_group_name_H-M   'P 1'
#
loop_
_entity.id
_entity.type
_entity.pdbx_description
1 polymer ?
#
loop_
_entity_poly.entity_id
_entity_poly.type
_entity_poly.pdbx_seq_one_letter_code
_entity_poly.pdbx_strand_id
1 'polypeptide(L)'
;MKEIKVRITFTEPILGTSPANPDVYREFIGSKSPEALSVEDEVAALGADAVAEKAMTVFPRTEDGTPFLYDYQIKGFFKDTCGGLRKVKGTASEKIKAYKKEIDKLIFPEPRVIPLDFDGPVGECQRPLRAQTAQGERISLAMSEEIPAGATCEFRVVCLCDDHEKAVREWLDYGRYSGIGQWRNSGKGRFVWEEIQ
;
A
#
# COMPACT_ATOMS: atom_id res chain seq x y z
N MET A 1 -17.25 1.11 21.08
CA MET A 1 -16.23 0.40 20.27
C MET A 1 -16.97 -0.42 19.21
N LYS A 2 -16.64 -0.25 17.96
CA LYS A 2 -17.28 -0.93 16.82
C LYS A 2 -16.25 -1.76 16.07
N GLU A 3 -16.70 -2.89 15.55
CA GLU A 3 -15.89 -3.76 14.69
C GLU A 3 -16.59 -3.94 13.35
N ILE A 4 -15.82 -3.89 12.27
CA ILE A 4 -16.27 -4.16 10.92
C ILE A 4 -15.39 -5.29 10.38
N LYS A 5 -15.98 -6.44 10.09
CA LYS A 5 -15.28 -7.52 9.40
C LYS A 5 -15.38 -7.31 7.90
N VAL A 6 -14.26 -7.25 7.26
CA VAL A 6 -14.13 -6.80 5.88
C VAL A 6 -13.51 -7.91 5.04
N ARG A 7 -14.14 -8.21 3.91
CA ARG A 7 -13.49 -8.89 2.79
C ARG A 7 -13.33 -7.88 1.66
N ILE A 8 -12.13 -7.74 1.15
CA ILE A 8 -11.88 -6.98 -0.08
C ILE A 8 -11.59 -7.93 -1.23
N THR A 9 -12.05 -7.55 -2.42
CA THR A 9 -11.75 -8.22 -3.68
C THR A 9 -11.08 -7.21 -4.61
N PHE A 10 -9.84 -7.48 -5.01
CA PHE A 10 -9.12 -6.60 -5.91
C PHE A 10 -9.71 -6.68 -7.32
N THR A 11 -10.14 -5.54 -7.83
CA THR A 11 -10.67 -5.41 -9.20
C THR A 11 -9.57 -5.15 -10.23
N GLU A 12 -8.41 -4.72 -9.76
CA GLU A 12 -7.20 -4.51 -10.54
C GLU A 12 -6.02 -5.21 -9.85
N PRO A 13 -5.00 -5.64 -10.61
CA PRO A 13 -3.85 -6.29 -10.01
C PRO A 13 -3.19 -5.45 -8.93
N ILE A 14 -2.75 -6.07 -7.84
CA ILE A 14 -2.01 -5.41 -6.76
C ILE A 14 -0.52 -5.68 -6.88
N LEU A 15 0.29 -4.68 -6.55
CA LEU A 15 1.76 -4.76 -6.60
C LEU A 15 2.38 -4.87 -5.21
N GLY A 16 3.41 -5.70 -5.10
CA GLY A 16 4.24 -5.82 -3.91
C GLY A 16 4.93 -4.50 -3.55
N THR A 17 5.13 -4.27 -2.26
CA THR A 17 5.66 -2.99 -1.73
C THR A 17 6.92 -3.17 -0.89
N SER A 18 7.28 -4.39 -0.53
CA SER A 18 8.47 -4.67 0.26
C SER A 18 9.70 -4.80 -0.64
N PRO A 19 10.86 -4.24 -0.29
CA PRO A 19 12.09 -4.47 -1.04
C PRO A 19 12.42 -5.96 -1.13
N ALA A 20 12.81 -6.43 -2.30
CA ALA A 20 13.19 -7.83 -2.53
C ALA A 20 14.54 -8.17 -1.86
N ASN A 21 15.45 -7.19 -1.81
CA ASN A 21 16.76 -7.38 -1.21
C ASN A 21 16.68 -7.21 0.33
N PRO A 22 17.07 -8.22 1.13
CA PRO A 22 17.05 -8.15 2.59
C PRO A 22 17.92 -7.04 3.18
N ASP A 23 19.01 -6.67 2.51
CA ASP A 23 19.90 -5.61 2.96
C ASP A 23 19.29 -4.23 2.74
N VAL A 24 18.63 -4.02 1.60
CA VAL A 24 17.80 -2.83 1.35
C VAL A 24 16.61 -2.78 2.31
N TYR A 25 16.03 -3.91 2.66
CA TYR A 25 14.97 -3.96 3.68
C TYR A 25 15.47 -3.51 5.05
N ARG A 26 16.67 -3.94 5.45
CA ARG A 26 17.30 -3.50 6.70
C ARG A 26 17.67 -2.01 6.66
N GLU A 27 18.21 -1.53 5.55
CA GLU A 27 18.49 -0.11 5.31
C GLU A 27 17.22 0.73 5.28
N PHE A 28 16.14 0.24 4.64
CA PHE A 28 14.84 0.91 4.61
C PHE A 28 14.22 1.03 6.01
N ILE A 29 14.38 0.03 6.87
CA ILE A 29 14.00 0.12 8.29
C ILE A 29 14.94 1.06 9.04
N GLY A 30 16.24 1.10 8.66
CA GLY A 30 17.27 2.00 9.21
C GLY A 30 17.21 3.43 8.66
N SER A 31 16.76 3.63 7.41
CA SER A 31 16.81 4.89 6.65
C SER A 31 15.73 5.92 6.99
N LYS A 32 14.98 5.70 8.06
CA LYS A 32 14.37 6.84 8.78
C LYS A 32 15.40 7.69 9.51
N SER A 33 16.70 7.41 9.32
CA SER A 33 17.82 8.21 9.77
C SER A 33 18.04 9.39 8.80
N PRO A 34 18.32 10.60 9.30
CA PRO A 34 18.49 11.82 8.48
C PRO A 34 19.72 11.85 7.57
N GLU A 35 20.52 10.79 7.52
CA GLU A 35 21.80 10.70 6.78
C GLU A 35 21.75 9.74 5.57
N ALA A 36 20.56 9.33 5.10
CA ALA A 36 20.43 8.47 3.91
C ALA A 36 20.84 9.20 2.64
N LEU A 37 21.74 8.61 1.85
CA LEU A 37 22.13 9.08 0.51
C LEU A 37 20.89 9.20 -0.39
N SER A 38 20.89 10.21 -1.27
CA SER A 38 19.79 10.35 -2.24
C SER A 38 19.86 9.20 -3.28
N VAL A 39 18.72 8.84 -3.86
CA VAL A 39 18.64 7.83 -4.95
C VAL A 39 19.57 8.18 -6.10
N GLU A 40 19.81 9.45 -6.35
CA GLU A 40 20.71 9.97 -7.38
C GLU A 40 22.18 9.68 -7.09
N ASP A 41 22.59 9.79 -5.82
CA ASP A 41 23.95 9.43 -5.37
C ASP A 41 24.19 7.92 -5.41
N GLU A 42 23.16 7.14 -5.11
CA GLU A 42 23.20 5.68 -5.17
C GLU A 42 23.30 5.16 -6.62
N VAL A 43 22.54 5.75 -7.57
CA VAL A 43 22.64 5.46 -9.01
C VAL A 43 24.03 5.82 -9.56
N ALA A 44 24.63 6.91 -9.09
CA ALA A 44 25.98 7.30 -9.48
C ALA A 44 27.06 6.34 -8.97
N ALA A 45 26.86 5.73 -7.80
CA ALA A 45 27.83 4.84 -7.16
C ALA A 45 27.73 3.38 -7.62
N LEU A 46 26.53 2.87 -7.93
CA LEU A 46 26.28 1.44 -8.18
C LEU A 46 25.96 1.08 -9.63
N GLY A 47 25.61 2.07 -10.48
CA GLY A 47 25.12 1.85 -11.84
C GLY A 47 23.62 1.54 -11.90
N ALA A 48 23.01 1.85 -13.05
CA ALA A 48 21.55 1.79 -13.21
C ALA A 48 20.96 0.37 -13.08
N ASP A 49 21.69 -0.67 -13.50
CA ASP A 49 21.20 -2.07 -13.46
C ASP A 49 21.19 -2.63 -12.05
N ALA A 50 22.20 -2.32 -11.23
CA ALA A 50 22.28 -2.75 -9.84
C ALA A 50 21.23 -2.04 -8.96
N VAL A 51 20.88 -0.79 -9.29
CA VAL A 51 19.81 -0.05 -8.61
C VAL A 51 18.43 -0.57 -9.03
N ALA A 52 18.26 -0.98 -10.29
CA ALA A 52 17.02 -1.59 -10.77
C ALA A 52 16.76 -2.96 -10.09
N GLU A 53 17.78 -3.78 -9.90
CA GLU A 53 17.70 -5.05 -9.17
C GLU A 53 17.39 -4.85 -7.67
N LYS A 54 18.02 -3.84 -7.05
CA LYS A 54 17.72 -3.43 -5.66
C LYS A 54 16.32 -2.82 -5.51
N ALA A 55 15.80 -2.21 -6.56
CA ALA A 55 14.49 -1.54 -6.57
C ALA A 55 13.31 -2.48 -6.84
N MET A 56 13.54 -3.78 -7.06
CA MET A 56 12.45 -4.76 -7.14
C MET A 56 11.68 -4.81 -5.84
N THR A 57 10.36 -4.75 -5.94
CA THR A 57 9.48 -4.87 -4.79
C THR A 57 8.65 -6.16 -4.85
N VAL A 58 8.52 -6.79 -3.69
CA VAL A 58 7.84 -8.09 -3.53
C VAL A 58 6.75 -8.00 -2.48
N PHE A 59 5.91 -9.02 -2.41
CA PHE A 59 5.05 -9.22 -1.25
C PHE A 59 5.84 -9.89 -0.12
N PRO A 60 5.67 -9.45 1.13
CA PRO A 60 6.13 -10.23 2.26
C PRO A 60 5.36 -11.56 2.28
N ARG A 61 6.00 -12.62 2.78
CA ARG A 61 5.44 -13.96 2.79
C ARG A 61 5.42 -14.52 4.20
N THR A 62 4.40 -15.29 4.50
CA THR A 62 4.31 -16.10 5.72
C THR A 62 5.31 -17.27 5.65
N GLU A 63 5.46 -18.03 6.72
CA GLU A 63 6.37 -19.18 6.77
C GLU A 63 6.03 -20.28 5.74
N ASP A 64 4.76 -20.40 5.39
CA ASP A 64 4.26 -21.33 4.35
C ASP A 64 4.35 -20.74 2.92
N GLY A 65 4.90 -19.53 2.78
CA GLY A 65 5.11 -18.88 1.49
C GLY A 65 3.92 -18.07 0.97
N THR A 66 2.83 -17.94 1.73
CA THR A 66 1.65 -17.17 1.32
C THR A 66 1.95 -15.65 1.33
N PRO A 67 1.74 -14.93 0.22
CA PRO A 67 1.85 -13.47 0.19
C PRO A 67 0.83 -12.82 1.11
N PHE A 68 1.20 -11.70 1.74
CA PHE A 68 0.30 -11.00 2.63
C PHE A 68 0.48 -9.47 2.59
N LEU A 69 -0.50 -8.77 3.14
CA LEU A 69 -0.43 -7.33 3.42
C LEU A 69 -0.24 -7.12 4.93
N TYR A 70 0.50 -6.08 5.30
CA TYR A 70 0.52 -5.62 6.67
C TYR A 70 -0.67 -4.70 6.99
N ASP A 71 -1.12 -4.73 8.23
CA ASP A 71 -2.17 -3.83 8.77
C ASP A 71 -1.90 -2.35 8.49
N TYR A 72 -0.62 -1.93 8.57
CA TYR A 72 -0.24 -0.54 8.30
C TYR A 72 -0.45 -0.10 6.84
N GLN A 73 -0.52 -1.04 5.89
CA GLN A 73 -0.83 -0.73 4.49
C GLN A 73 -2.31 -0.35 4.35
N ILE A 74 -3.20 -1.06 5.05
CA ILE A 74 -4.63 -0.71 5.16
C ILE A 74 -4.76 0.65 5.87
N LYS A 75 -4.03 0.84 6.97
CA LYS A 75 -4.02 2.12 7.70
C LYS A 75 -3.48 3.28 6.85
N GLY A 76 -2.48 3.00 6.00
CA GLY A 76 -1.96 3.94 5.00
C GLY A 76 -3.01 4.35 3.97
N PHE A 77 -3.75 3.38 3.45
CA PHE A 77 -4.88 3.61 2.54
C PHE A 77 -5.95 4.49 3.20
N PHE A 78 -6.33 4.22 4.43
CA PHE A 78 -7.30 5.05 5.17
C PHE A 78 -6.84 6.49 5.33
N LYS A 79 -5.56 6.71 5.66
CA LYS A 79 -5.00 8.07 5.78
C LYS A 79 -5.01 8.83 4.45
N ASP A 80 -4.63 8.16 3.37
CA ASP A 80 -4.60 8.76 2.05
C ASP A 80 -6.00 9.14 1.57
N THR A 81 -6.95 8.22 1.70
CA THR A 81 -8.35 8.41 1.34
C THR A 81 -9.00 9.52 2.17
N CYS A 82 -8.82 9.49 3.50
CA CYS A 82 -9.33 10.55 4.37
C CYS A 82 -8.73 11.90 4.01
N GLY A 83 -7.42 11.95 3.70
CA GLY A 83 -6.73 13.17 3.27
C GLY A 83 -7.35 13.82 2.03
N GLY A 84 -7.83 13.01 1.09
CA GLY A 84 -8.57 13.47 -0.10
C GLY A 84 -10.01 13.85 0.22
N LEU A 85 -10.78 12.92 0.80
CA LEU A 85 -12.22 13.06 1.02
C LEU A 85 -12.59 14.18 2.02
N ARG A 86 -11.74 14.49 2.98
CA ARG A 86 -11.99 15.62 3.90
C ARG A 86 -12.16 16.99 3.23
N LYS A 87 -11.77 17.10 1.96
CA LYS A 87 -11.98 18.32 1.16
C LYS A 87 -13.34 18.34 0.45
N VAL A 88 -14.09 17.24 0.52
CA VAL A 88 -15.38 17.07 -0.11
C VAL A 88 -16.47 17.28 0.94
N LYS A 89 -17.36 18.25 0.70
CA LYS A 89 -18.46 18.57 1.62
C LYS A 89 -19.44 17.40 1.73
N GLY A 90 -19.90 17.14 2.96
CA GLY A 90 -20.89 16.10 3.25
C GLY A 90 -20.30 14.71 3.48
N THR A 91 -18.99 14.54 3.38
CA THR A 91 -18.32 13.29 3.71
C THR A 91 -18.15 13.12 5.22
N ALA A 92 -18.07 11.88 5.70
CA ALA A 92 -17.72 11.60 7.10
C ALA A 92 -16.31 12.11 7.42
N SER A 93 -15.41 12.05 6.45
CA SER A 93 -14.02 12.52 6.53
C SER A 93 -13.89 14.02 6.79
N GLU A 94 -14.85 14.83 6.34
CA GLU A 94 -14.83 16.31 6.52
C GLU A 94 -14.69 16.72 7.99
N LYS A 95 -15.28 15.93 8.88
CA LYS A 95 -15.31 16.22 10.33
C LYS A 95 -14.03 15.85 11.05
N ILE A 96 -13.16 15.04 10.45
CA ILE A 96 -11.95 14.52 11.07
C ILE A 96 -10.80 15.52 10.85
N LYS A 97 -10.54 16.37 11.84
CA LYS A 97 -9.56 17.46 11.72
C LYS A 97 -8.11 16.95 11.76
N ALA A 98 -7.76 16.15 12.75
CA ALA A 98 -6.42 15.61 12.97
C ALA A 98 -6.30 14.16 12.46
N TYR A 99 -6.83 13.90 11.26
CA TYR A 99 -7.08 12.56 10.74
C TYR A 99 -5.89 11.59 10.84
N LYS A 100 -4.65 12.03 10.60
CA LYS A 100 -3.48 11.15 10.72
C LYS A 100 -3.31 10.61 12.14
N LYS A 101 -3.45 11.47 13.15
CA LYS A 101 -3.35 11.09 14.57
C LYS A 101 -4.54 10.26 15.03
N GLU A 102 -5.74 10.62 14.57
CA GLU A 102 -6.96 9.89 14.91
C GLU A 102 -6.96 8.48 14.33
N ILE A 103 -6.61 8.33 13.05
CA ILE A 103 -6.49 7.01 12.41
C ILE A 103 -5.42 6.17 13.11
N ASP A 104 -4.26 6.75 13.44
CA ASP A 104 -3.18 6.00 14.11
C ASP A 104 -3.55 5.47 15.48
N LYS A 105 -4.35 6.24 16.23
CA LYS A 105 -4.63 5.95 17.64
C LYS A 105 -5.99 5.34 17.92
N LEU A 106 -6.93 5.45 17.00
CA LEU A 106 -8.33 5.09 17.25
C LEU A 106 -8.90 4.07 16.27
N ILE A 107 -8.17 3.73 15.20
CA ILE A 107 -8.60 2.80 14.16
C ILE A 107 -7.52 1.74 13.94
N PHE A 108 -7.88 0.48 14.13
CA PHE A 108 -6.94 -0.65 14.09
C PHE A 108 -7.42 -1.73 13.12
N PRO A 109 -6.84 -1.82 11.92
CA PRO A 109 -6.96 -3.01 11.09
C PRO A 109 -6.25 -4.18 11.77
N GLU A 110 -6.89 -5.35 11.79
CA GLU A 110 -6.37 -6.59 12.37
C GLU A 110 -6.75 -7.80 11.51
N PRO A 111 -5.93 -8.85 11.45
CA PRO A 111 -4.66 -9.05 12.15
C PRO A 111 -3.52 -8.22 11.53
N ARG A 112 -2.33 -8.25 12.15
CA ARG A 112 -1.11 -7.62 11.65
C ARG A 112 -0.68 -8.13 10.28
N VAL A 113 -0.85 -9.42 10.07
CA VAL A 113 -0.56 -10.15 8.83
C VAL A 113 -1.89 -10.51 8.20
N ILE A 114 -2.16 -10.00 7.03
CA ILE A 114 -3.42 -10.17 6.27
C ILE A 114 -3.09 -10.98 5.03
N PRO A 115 -3.30 -12.31 5.01
CA PRO A 115 -2.99 -13.15 3.86
C PRO A 115 -3.80 -12.76 2.63
N LEU A 116 -3.20 -12.92 1.46
CA LEU A 116 -3.85 -12.75 0.16
C LEU A 116 -4.23 -14.13 -0.37
N ASP A 117 -5.48 -14.29 -0.74
CA ASP A 117 -6.03 -15.48 -1.41
C ASP A 117 -6.27 -15.18 -2.89
N PHE A 118 -5.70 -15.98 -3.78
CA PHE A 118 -5.78 -15.77 -5.22
C PHE A 118 -5.45 -17.06 -5.98
N ASP A 119 -5.97 -17.15 -7.19
CA ASP A 119 -5.68 -18.25 -8.11
C ASP A 119 -4.50 -17.90 -9.03
N GLY A 120 -3.66 -18.89 -9.29
CA GLY A 120 -2.54 -18.79 -10.23
C GLY A 120 -1.22 -18.34 -9.60
N PRO A 121 -0.18 -18.15 -10.41
CA PRO A 121 1.14 -17.73 -9.96
C PRO A 121 1.18 -16.21 -9.67
N VAL A 122 2.10 -15.82 -8.80
CA VAL A 122 2.52 -14.42 -8.68
C VAL A 122 3.27 -14.03 -9.95
N GLY A 123 2.83 -12.96 -10.60
CA GLY A 123 3.44 -12.41 -11.79
C GLY A 123 4.44 -11.30 -11.49
N GLU A 124 4.98 -10.71 -12.54
CA GLU A 124 5.88 -9.55 -12.46
C GLU A 124 5.33 -8.40 -13.31
N CYS A 125 5.35 -7.21 -12.74
CA CYS A 125 5.01 -5.97 -13.43
C CYS A 125 6.26 -5.12 -13.63
N GLN A 126 6.60 -4.85 -14.88
CA GLN A 126 7.66 -3.91 -15.25
C GLN A 126 7.05 -2.58 -15.67
N ARG A 127 7.63 -1.49 -15.22
CA ARG A 127 7.20 -0.15 -15.58
C ARG A 127 8.38 0.79 -15.79
N PRO A 128 8.35 1.65 -16.82
CA PRO A 128 9.36 2.69 -17.00
C PRO A 128 9.12 3.81 -15.97
N LEU A 129 10.14 4.12 -15.18
CA LEU A 129 10.22 5.33 -14.39
C LEU A 129 11.06 6.35 -15.17
N ARG A 130 10.49 7.52 -15.39
CA ARG A 130 11.19 8.63 -16.04
C ARG A 130 11.63 9.61 -14.98
N ALA A 131 12.92 9.88 -14.92
CA ALA A 131 13.49 10.90 -14.07
C ALA A 131 14.18 11.94 -14.94
N GLN A 132 13.86 13.21 -14.73
CA GLN A 132 14.62 14.33 -15.31
C GLN A 132 15.86 14.55 -14.45
N THR A 133 17.04 14.35 -15.03
CA THR A 133 18.31 14.64 -14.37
C THR A 133 18.99 15.84 -15.02
N ALA A 134 19.98 16.42 -14.34
CA ALA A 134 20.79 17.51 -14.92
C ALA A 134 21.50 17.12 -16.23
N GLN A 135 21.59 15.81 -16.53
CA GLN A 135 22.21 15.27 -17.73
C GLN A 135 21.20 14.82 -18.80
N GLY A 136 19.90 15.14 -18.62
CA GLY A 136 18.80 14.76 -19.49
C GLY A 136 17.83 13.75 -18.88
N GLU A 137 16.85 13.31 -19.67
CA GLU A 137 15.85 12.33 -19.25
C GLU A 137 16.52 10.94 -19.13
N ARG A 138 16.39 10.31 -17.99
CA ARG A 138 16.79 8.92 -17.77
C ARG A 138 15.54 8.05 -17.54
N ILE A 139 15.53 6.88 -18.16
CA ILE A 139 14.50 5.86 -17.99
C ILE A 139 15.09 4.73 -17.16
N SER A 140 14.52 4.45 -16.01
CA SER A 140 14.80 3.28 -15.18
C SER A 140 13.61 2.34 -15.24
N LEU A 141 13.84 1.03 -15.21
CA LEU A 141 12.79 0.02 -15.09
C LEU A 141 12.58 -0.33 -13.63
N ALA A 142 11.38 -0.07 -13.14
CA ALA A 142 10.96 -0.59 -11.83
C ALA A 142 10.24 -1.92 -12.02
N MET A 143 10.61 -2.89 -11.22
CA MET A 143 10.02 -4.22 -11.18
C MET A 143 9.24 -4.44 -9.88
N SER A 144 8.10 -5.09 -9.97
CA SER A 144 7.30 -5.43 -8.78
C SER A 144 6.65 -6.78 -8.99
N GLU A 145 6.57 -7.59 -7.95
CA GLU A 145 5.64 -8.73 -7.95
C GLU A 145 4.22 -8.22 -8.14
N GLU A 146 3.43 -8.97 -8.90
CA GLU A 146 2.04 -8.66 -9.20
C GLU A 146 1.15 -9.84 -8.87
N ILE A 147 0.11 -9.60 -8.06
CA ILE A 147 -0.96 -10.56 -7.82
C ILE A 147 -2.16 -10.12 -8.66
N PRO A 148 -2.80 -11.05 -9.43
CA PRO A 148 -3.84 -10.71 -10.40
C PRO A 148 -5.10 -10.16 -9.75
N ALA A 149 -5.93 -9.49 -10.55
CA ALA A 149 -7.30 -9.13 -10.17
C ALA A 149 -8.11 -10.39 -9.80
N GLY A 150 -9.07 -10.23 -8.90
CA GLY A 150 -9.82 -11.33 -8.31
C GLY A 150 -9.24 -11.81 -6.98
N ALA A 151 -8.02 -11.44 -6.65
CA ALA A 151 -7.44 -11.73 -5.34
C ALA A 151 -8.29 -11.14 -4.21
N THR A 152 -8.35 -11.84 -3.08
CA THR A 152 -9.12 -11.42 -1.91
C THR A 152 -8.26 -11.39 -0.66
N CYS A 153 -8.70 -10.63 0.33
CA CYS A 153 -8.19 -10.76 1.68
C CYS A 153 -9.24 -10.34 2.71
N GLU A 154 -9.11 -10.89 3.91
CA GLU A 154 -10.04 -10.64 5.01
C GLU A 154 -9.30 -10.04 6.20
N PHE A 155 -9.94 -9.05 6.81
CA PHE A 155 -9.46 -8.43 8.04
C PHE A 155 -10.63 -7.80 8.80
N ARG A 156 -10.39 -7.42 10.04
CA ARG A 156 -11.36 -6.61 10.79
C ARG A 156 -10.79 -5.23 11.06
N VAL A 157 -11.66 -4.25 11.16
CA VAL A 157 -11.31 -2.89 11.58
C VAL A 157 -11.98 -2.59 12.89
N VAL A 158 -11.18 -2.35 13.92
CA VAL A 158 -11.65 -1.94 15.24
C VAL A 158 -11.62 -0.42 15.32
N CYS A 159 -12.79 0.18 15.57
CA CYS A 159 -12.96 1.61 15.80
C CYS A 159 -13.22 1.86 17.28
N LEU A 160 -12.32 2.56 17.97
CA LEU A 160 -12.51 2.89 19.37
C LEU A 160 -13.58 3.98 19.59
N CYS A 161 -13.79 4.83 18.57
CA CYS A 161 -14.85 5.83 18.56
C CYS A 161 -15.92 5.43 17.53
N ASP A 162 -17.19 5.45 17.93
CA ASP A 162 -18.32 5.03 17.09
C ASP A 162 -18.50 5.94 15.86
N ASP A 163 -18.11 7.21 15.94
CA ASP A 163 -18.18 8.15 14.82
C ASP A 163 -17.25 7.79 13.65
N HIS A 164 -16.19 7.02 13.93
CA HIS A 164 -15.26 6.60 12.89
C HIS A 164 -15.76 5.45 12.00
N GLU A 165 -16.77 4.69 12.43
CA GLU A 165 -17.32 3.59 11.65
C GLU A 165 -17.80 4.06 10.27
N LYS A 166 -18.53 5.17 10.22
CA LYS A 166 -19.03 5.75 8.96
C LYS A 166 -17.89 6.17 8.05
N ALA A 167 -16.84 6.75 8.61
CA ALA A 167 -15.68 7.17 7.86
C ALA A 167 -14.90 5.97 7.30
N VAL A 168 -14.74 4.90 8.07
CA VAL A 168 -14.10 3.66 7.60
C VAL A 168 -14.87 3.05 6.43
N ARG A 169 -16.19 2.97 6.51
CA ARG A 169 -17.04 2.49 5.40
C ARG A 169 -16.88 3.36 4.14
N GLU A 170 -16.89 4.68 4.31
CA GLU A 170 -16.66 5.63 3.23
C GLU A 170 -15.27 5.42 2.57
N TRP A 171 -14.23 5.16 3.36
CA TRP A 171 -12.90 4.90 2.83
C TRP A 171 -12.82 3.57 2.09
N LEU A 172 -13.46 2.53 2.60
CA LEU A 172 -13.54 1.23 1.92
C LEU A 172 -14.30 1.35 0.59
N ASP A 173 -15.40 2.11 0.54
CA ASP A 173 -16.12 2.41 -0.70
C ASP A 173 -15.25 3.14 -1.73
N TYR A 174 -14.32 3.96 -1.25
CA TYR A 174 -13.38 4.69 -2.10
C TYR A 174 -12.31 3.77 -2.72
N GLY A 175 -12.19 2.53 -2.28
CA GLY A 175 -11.28 1.52 -2.82
C GLY A 175 -11.43 1.29 -4.33
N ARG A 176 -12.62 1.52 -4.88
CA ARG A 176 -12.89 1.47 -6.33
C ARG A 176 -12.19 2.56 -7.14
N TYR A 177 -11.75 3.62 -6.50
CA TYR A 177 -11.09 4.77 -7.14
C TYR A 177 -9.61 4.85 -6.80
N SER A 178 -9.24 4.48 -5.58
CA SER A 178 -7.87 4.50 -5.09
C SER A 178 -7.50 3.14 -4.52
N GLY A 179 -6.39 2.57 -4.98
CA GLY A 179 -5.97 1.23 -4.59
C GLY A 179 -5.08 1.18 -3.36
N ILE A 180 -4.69 -0.05 -3.01
CA ILE A 180 -3.66 -0.38 -2.03
C ILE A 180 -2.40 -0.82 -2.76
N GLY A 181 -1.23 -0.60 -2.18
CA GLY A 181 0.05 -0.98 -2.78
C GLY A 181 0.68 0.13 -3.59
N GLN A 182 1.44 -0.25 -4.61
CA GLN A 182 2.16 0.69 -5.47
C GLN A 182 1.39 1.01 -6.76
N TRP A 183 1.83 2.07 -7.44
CA TRP A 183 1.35 2.51 -8.75
C TRP A 183 -0.17 2.74 -8.82
N ARG A 184 -0.74 3.23 -7.74
CA ARG A 184 -2.18 3.50 -7.58
C ARG A 184 -2.72 4.51 -8.59
N ASN A 185 -1.88 5.48 -9.02
CA ASN A 185 -2.27 6.47 -10.02
C ASN A 185 -2.57 5.85 -11.40
N SER A 186 -2.03 4.65 -11.69
CA SER A 186 -2.37 3.89 -12.89
C SER A 186 -3.52 2.90 -12.69
N GLY A 187 -4.16 2.92 -11.52
CA GLY A 187 -5.29 2.08 -11.19
C GLY A 187 -4.96 0.78 -10.46
N LYS A 188 -3.68 0.45 -10.25
CA LYS A 188 -3.29 -0.77 -9.55
C LYS A 188 -3.81 -0.82 -8.12
N GLY A 189 -4.19 -2.03 -7.68
CA GLY A 189 -4.65 -2.31 -6.33
C GLY A 189 -6.04 -1.78 -5.99
N ARG A 190 -6.83 -1.35 -6.97
CA ARG A 190 -8.25 -0.99 -6.75
C ARG A 190 -9.06 -2.20 -6.32
N PHE A 191 -10.06 -1.98 -5.49
CA PHE A 191 -10.86 -3.06 -4.92
C PHE A 191 -12.30 -2.64 -4.66
N VAL A 192 -13.14 -3.64 -4.49
CA VAL A 192 -14.46 -3.55 -3.85
C VAL A 192 -14.43 -4.29 -2.54
N TRP A 193 -15.39 -4.03 -1.66
CA TRP A 193 -15.45 -4.67 -0.36
C TRP A 193 -16.86 -5.10 0.01
N GLU A 194 -16.94 -6.03 0.91
CA GLU A 194 -18.17 -6.47 1.58
C GLU A 194 -17.93 -6.67 3.07
N GLU A 195 -18.98 -6.48 3.86
CA GLU A 195 -18.96 -6.83 5.27
C GLU A 195 -19.30 -8.30 5.43
N ILE A 196 -18.48 -9.04 6.14
CA ILE A 196 -18.66 -10.46 6.43
C ILE A 196 -19.10 -10.67 7.89
N GLN A 197 -19.78 -11.79 8.15
CA GLN A 197 -20.33 -12.10 9.49
C GLN A 197 -19.24 -12.55 10.49
#